data_37810ae8405c500b80e73439778010fe
#
_entry.id   37810ae8405c500b80e73439778010fe
#
_cell.length_a   1.000
_cell.length_b   1.000
_cell.length_c   1.000
_cell.angle_alpha   90.00
_cell.angle_beta   90.00
_cell.angle_gamma   90.00
#
_symmetry.space_group_name_H-M   'P 1'
#
loop_
_entity.id
_entity.type
_entity.pdbx_description
1 polymer ?
#
loop_
_entity_poly.entity_id
_entity_poly.type
_entity_poly.pdbx_seq_one_letter_code
_entity_poly.pdbx_strand_id
1 'polypeptide(L)'
;MAKAFLLKAEIREQTGTKAVYKVRKQGKIPAIVYGHKEQPIAISLDEHNFVEGLHHGHRLIDLQIGRKKEKTIIKALQYDYSGKNIIHADLMRVDVTEVIRVTVPIELKGTAQGTHEGGIVEEHTDHLEIECRATEIPEAIVVSVKELQVGGVLHAGDIALPDGVKLASPPETLLVTCHLVAAAKTTEEVEEEMPATPEVIGEEKEPEEETTEEK
;
A
#
# COMPACT_ATOMS: atom_id res chain seq x y z
N MET A 1 23.55 -5.45 2.91
CA MET A 1 23.41 -6.75 2.21
C MET A 1 22.06 -7.33 2.63
N ALA A 2 21.13 -7.49 1.69
CA ALA A 2 19.84 -8.10 1.97
C ALA A 2 20.06 -9.54 2.45
N LYS A 3 19.67 -9.86 3.67
CA LYS A 3 19.68 -11.23 4.18
C LYS A 3 18.57 -12.00 3.48
N ALA A 4 18.94 -13.07 2.75
CA ALA A 4 17.95 -13.96 2.16
C ALA A 4 17.24 -14.72 3.29
N PHE A 5 15.92 -14.69 3.28
CA PHE A 5 15.06 -15.36 4.23
C PHE A 5 14.58 -16.68 3.64
N LEU A 6 14.86 -17.81 4.33
CA LEU A 6 14.47 -19.14 3.85
C LEU A 6 13.01 -19.42 4.19
N LEU A 7 12.18 -19.62 3.17
CA LEU A 7 10.76 -19.93 3.32
C LEU A 7 10.43 -21.26 2.64
N LYS A 8 9.71 -22.14 3.35
CA LYS A 8 9.21 -23.41 2.79
C LYS A 8 7.90 -23.17 2.06
N ALA A 9 7.78 -23.75 0.86
CA ALA A 9 6.59 -23.67 0.04
C ALA A 9 6.11 -25.05 -0.38
N GLU A 10 4.80 -25.22 -0.43
CA GLU A 10 4.13 -26.43 -0.91
C GLU A 10 3.46 -26.13 -2.26
N ILE A 11 3.66 -27.02 -3.24
CA ILE A 11 3.01 -26.88 -4.55
C ILE A 11 1.51 -27.17 -4.40
N ARG A 12 0.68 -26.32 -5.01
CA ARG A 12 -0.76 -26.50 -5.05
C ARG A 12 -1.19 -27.02 -6.42
N GLU A 13 -1.79 -28.19 -6.45
CA GLU A 13 -2.41 -28.74 -7.67
C GLU A 13 -3.83 -28.17 -7.86
N GLN A 14 -4.54 -27.93 -6.75
CA GLN A 14 -5.88 -27.40 -6.80
C GLN A 14 -5.87 -25.87 -6.83
N THR A 15 -6.51 -25.32 -7.85
CA THR A 15 -6.72 -23.87 -8.06
C THR A 15 -8.21 -23.53 -7.92
N GLY A 16 -8.54 -22.25 -7.85
CA GLY A 16 -9.90 -21.74 -7.75
C GLY A 16 -10.33 -21.36 -6.33
N THR A 17 -11.45 -20.65 -6.24
CA THR A 17 -11.90 -19.94 -5.03
C THR A 17 -12.09 -20.85 -3.82
N LYS A 18 -12.70 -22.03 -4.01
CA LYS A 18 -12.93 -22.97 -2.91
C LYS A 18 -11.64 -23.56 -2.34
N ALA A 19 -10.65 -23.86 -3.21
CA ALA A 19 -9.36 -24.38 -2.79
C ALA A 19 -8.57 -23.31 -2.03
N VAL A 20 -8.50 -22.08 -2.56
CA VAL A 20 -7.83 -20.94 -1.93
C VAL A 20 -8.43 -20.62 -0.56
N TYR A 21 -9.75 -20.67 -0.41
CA TYR A 21 -10.42 -20.48 0.88
C TYR A 21 -9.97 -21.49 1.94
N LYS A 22 -9.83 -22.78 1.55
CA LYS A 22 -9.33 -23.82 2.46
C LYS A 22 -7.88 -23.57 2.89
N VAL A 23 -7.02 -23.14 1.96
CA VAL A 23 -5.62 -22.80 2.23
C VAL A 23 -5.52 -21.68 3.26
N ARG A 24 -6.28 -20.59 3.07
CA ARG A 24 -6.32 -19.47 4.02
C ARG A 24 -6.83 -19.87 5.39
N LYS A 25 -7.85 -20.75 5.47
CA LYS A 25 -8.33 -21.28 6.76
C LYS A 25 -7.29 -22.12 7.52
N GLN A 26 -6.29 -22.65 6.83
CA GLN A 26 -5.18 -23.41 7.43
C GLN A 26 -4.02 -22.53 7.86
N GLY A 27 -4.16 -21.18 7.82
CA GLY A 27 -3.07 -20.24 8.13
C GLY A 27 -1.97 -20.23 7.06
N LYS A 28 -2.34 -20.49 5.79
CA LYS A 28 -1.42 -20.44 4.66
C LYS A 28 -1.84 -19.37 3.66
N ILE A 29 -0.86 -18.68 3.08
CA ILE A 29 -1.08 -17.70 2.04
C ILE A 29 -0.89 -18.36 0.67
N PRO A 30 -1.87 -18.28 -0.23
CA PRO A 30 -1.70 -18.68 -1.61
C PRO A 30 -0.75 -17.71 -2.32
N ALA A 31 0.19 -18.25 -3.08
CA ALA A 31 1.13 -17.44 -3.86
C ALA A 31 1.36 -18.05 -5.25
N ILE A 32 1.89 -17.22 -6.15
CA ILE A 32 2.32 -17.63 -7.50
C ILE A 32 3.78 -17.27 -7.66
N VAL A 33 4.58 -18.21 -8.17
CA VAL A 33 5.98 -17.99 -8.54
C VAL A 33 6.09 -18.00 -10.05
N TYR A 34 6.63 -16.94 -10.64
CA TYR A 34 6.83 -16.81 -12.08
C TYR A 34 8.19 -16.14 -12.40
N GLY A 35 8.56 -16.11 -13.65
CA GLY A 35 9.81 -15.52 -14.12
C GLY A 35 10.77 -16.54 -14.73
N HIS A 36 11.89 -16.05 -15.32
CA HIS A 36 12.95 -16.85 -15.96
C HIS A 36 12.44 -17.78 -17.08
N LYS A 37 11.38 -17.39 -17.79
CA LYS A 37 10.78 -18.17 -18.89
C LYS A 37 10.30 -19.57 -18.48
N GLU A 38 10.24 -19.85 -17.17
CA GLU A 38 9.64 -21.07 -16.65
C GLU A 38 8.13 -20.89 -16.45
N GLN A 39 7.41 -22.01 -16.41
CA GLN A 39 5.97 -21.99 -16.18
C GLN A 39 5.67 -21.45 -14.77
N PRO A 40 4.62 -20.64 -14.61
CA PRO A 40 4.16 -20.21 -13.30
C PRO A 40 3.75 -21.40 -12.44
N ILE A 41 4.17 -21.40 -11.18
CA ILE A 41 3.84 -22.45 -10.21
C ILE A 41 2.98 -21.86 -9.11
N ALA A 42 1.81 -22.44 -8.87
CA ALA A 42 0.98 -22.09 -7.75
C ALA A 42 1.50 -22.78 -6.49
N ILE A 43 1.72 -22.01 -5.43
CA ILE A 43 2.25 -22.49 -4.16
C ILE A 43 1.42 -22.00 -2.98
N SER A 44 1.62 -22.59 -1.82
CA SER A 44 1.16 -22.09 -0.53
C SER A 44 2.32 -21.88 0.41
N LEU A 45 2.30 -20.77 1.11
CA LEU A 45 3.30 -20.33 2.09
C LEU A 45 2.69 -20.36 3.48
N ASP A 46 3.49 -20.61 4.49
CA ASP A 46 3.08 -20.42 5.88
C ASP A 46 2.93 -18.94 6.17
N GLU A 47 1.75 -18.53 6.66
CA GLU A 47 1.40 -17.12 6.90
C GLU A 47 2.30 -16.48 7.94
N HIS A 48 2.51 -17.15 9.07
CA HIS A 48 3.29 -16.61 10.17
C HIS A 48 4.73 -16.32 9.75
N ASN A 49 5.39 -17.31 9.14
CA ASN A 49 6.78 -17.16 8.71
C ASN A 49 6.92 -16.11 7.59
N PHE A 50 5.95 -16.04 6.67
CA PHE A 50 5.98 -15.06 5.59
C PHE A 50 5.82 -13.62 6.11
N VAL A 51 4.87 -13.39 7.00
CA VAL A 51 4.61 -12.07 7.62
C VAL A 51 5.80 -11.64 8.47
N GLU A 52 6.41 -12.56 9.24
CA GLU A 52 7.63 -12.28 10.01
C GLU A 52 8.77 -11.83 9.11
N GLY A 53 9.02 -12.55 8.01
CA GLY A 53 10.03 -12.15 7.02
C GLY A 53 9.77 -10.76 6.42
N LEU A 54 8.50 -10.44 6.17
CA LEU A 54 8.09 -9.15 5.63
C LEU A 54 8.31 -8.00 6.64
N HIS A 55 7.98 -8.23 7.92
CA HIS A 55 8.20 -7.26 8.98
C HIS A 55 9.70 -6.97 9.22
N HIS A 56 10.57 -7.93 8.96
CA HIS A 56 12.01 -7.73 8.98
C HIS A 56 12.57 -7.07 7.71
N GLY A 57 11.71 -6.59 6.81
CA GLY A 57 12.12 -5.90 5.58
C GLY A 57 12.69 -6.82 4.49
N HIS A 58 12.60 -8.15 4.66
CA HIS A 58 13.13 -9.08 3.68
C HIS A 58 12.30 -9.08 2.40
N ARG A 59 12.87 -8.55 1.33
CA ARG A 59 12.28 -8.56 -0.02
C ARG A 59 12.75 -9.74 -0.86
N LEU A 60 13.98 -10.19 -0.62
CA LEU A 60 14.57 -11.36 -1.26
C LEU A 60 14.31 -12.59 -0.40
N ILE A 61 13.69 -13.62 -0.97
CA ILE A 61 13.30 -14.85 -0.30
C ILE A 61 13.98 -16.04 -0.99
N ASP A 62 14.66 -16.87 -0.21
CA ASP A 62 15.10 -18.18 -0.64
C ASP A 62 13.93 -19.17 -0.46
N LEU A 63 13.20 -19.41 -1.55
CA LEU A 63 12.03 -20.26 -1.54
C LEU A 63 12.43 -21.72 -1.69
N GLN A 64 12.06 -22.55 -0.73
CA GLN A 64 12.25 -23.99 -0.81
C GLN A 64 10.98 -24.68 -1.28
N ILE A 65 10.95 -25.12 -2.53
CA ILE A 65 9.85 -25.87 -3.13
C ILE A 65 10.26 -27.36 -3.19
N GLY A 66 9.83 -28.15 -2.21
CA GLY A 66 10.27 -29.54 -2.08
C GLY A 66 11.77 -29.65 -1.90
N ARG A 67 12.50 -30.16 -2.92
CA ARG A 67 13.98 -30.31 -2.91
C ARG A 67 14.72 -29.17 -3.61
N LYS A 68 14.00 -28.34 -4.37
CA LYS A 68 14.59 -27.19 -5.09
C LYS A 68 14.60 -25.95 -4.21
N LYS A 69 15.66 -25.18 -4.33
CA LYS A 69 15.76 -23.83 -3.73
C LYS A 69 15.82 -22.82 -4.86
N GLU A 70 14.91 -21.86 -4.85
CA GLU A 70 14.83 -20.80 -5.86
C GLU A 70 14.88 -19.44 -5.15
N LYS A 71 15.63 -18.49 -5.73
CA LYS A 71 15.65 -17.12 -5.25
C LYS A 71 14.50 -16.37 -5.87
N THR A 72 13.66 -15.80 -5.01
CA THR A 72 12.47 -15.07 -5.43
C THR A 72 12.40 -13.73 -4.73
N ILE A 73 11.75 -12.77 -5.38
CA ILE A 73 11.46 -11.48 -4.82
C ILE A 73 9.95 -11.29 -4.73
N ILE A 74 9.51 -10.58 -3.73
CA ILE A 74 8.11 -10.18 -3.58
C ILE A 74 7.84 -9.07 -4.60
N LYS A 75 7.00 -9.35 -5.61
CA LYS A 75 6.63 -8.36 -6.63
C LYS A 75 5.38 -7.58 -6.22
N ALA A 76 4.37 -8.28 -5.73
CA ALA A 76 3.13 -7.66 -5.26
C ALA A 76 2.52 -8.45 -4.09
N LEU A 77 1.83 -7.74 -3.22
CA LEU A 77 1.05 -8.30 -2.13
C LEU A 77 -0.39 -7.81 -2.25
N GLN A 78 -1.33 -8.71 -2.04
CA GLN A 78 -2.74 -8.35 -1.95
C GLN A 78 -3.18 -8.48 -0.50
N TYR A 79 -3.79 -7.42 0.00
CA TYR A 79 -4.32 -7.37 1.36
C TYR A 79 -5.83 -7.55 1.37
N ASP A 80 -6.33 -7.99 2.49
CA ASP A 80 -7.76 -8.01 2.79
C ASP A 80 -8.35 -6.59 2.82
N TYR A 81 -9.67 -6.45 2.75
CA TYR A 81 -10.39 -5.17 2.84
C TYR A 81 -10.02 -4.35 4.09
N SER A 82 -9.60 -5.01 5.18
CA SER A 82 -9.12 -4.36 6.40
C SER A 82 -7.66 -3.92 6.36
N GLY A 83 -6.91 -4.28 5.30
CA GLY A 83 -5.47 -4.01 5.18
C GLY A 83 -4.56 -4.81 6.13
N LYS A 84 -5.13 -5.72 6.94
CA LYS A 84 -4.37 -6.41 8.00
C LYS A 84 -3.80 -7.75 7.55
N ASN A 85 -4.55 -8.51 6.75
CA ASN A 85 -4.17 -9.87 6.37
C ASN A 85 -3.75 -9.92 4.90
N ILE A 86 -2.69 -10.67 4.61
CA ILE A 86 -2.23 -10.89 3.24
C ILE A 86 -3.06 -12.02 2.65
N ILE A 87 -3.78 -11.75 1.57
CA ILE A 87 -4.62 -12.72 0.89
C ILE A 87 -3.95 -13.38 -0.30
N HIS A 88 -2.93 -12.77 -0.90
CA HIS A 88 -2.15 -13.33 -2.00
C HIS A 88 -0.77 -12.70 -2.07
N ALA A 89 0.23 -13.46 -2.52
CA ALA A 89 1.58 -12.97 -2.78
C ALA A 89 2.04 -13.38 -4.18
N ASP A 90 2.59 -12.41 -4.90
CA ASP A 90 3.21 -12.61 -6.21
C ASP A 90 4.72 -12.61 -6.05
N LEU A 91 5.34 -13.72 -6.38
CA LEU A 91 6.77 -13.93 -6.27
C LEU A 91 7.39 -14.06 -7.67
N MET A 92 8.44 -13.29 -7.91
CA MET A 92 9.17 -13.34 -9.17
C MET A 92 10.55 -13.99 -8.94
N ARG A 93 10.90 -14.98 -9.77
CA ARG A 93 12.25 -15.55 -9.76
C ARG A 93 13.24 -14.51 -10.22
N VAL A 94 14.37 -14.43 -9.54
CA VAL A 94 15.42 -13.46 -9.86
C VAL A 94 16.79 -14.07 -9.77
N ASP A 95 17.67 -13.63 -10.69
CA ASP A 95 19.09 -13.87 -10.57
C ASP A 95 19.75 -12.79 -9.73
N VAL A 96 20.77 -13.15 -8.99
CA VAL A 96 21.47 -12.27 -8.04
C VAL A 96 22.07 -11.03 -8.72
N THR A 97 22.42 -11.15 -10.00
CA THR A 97 23.06 -10.10 -10.80
C THR A 97 22.11 -9.27 -11.64
N GLU A 98 20.85 -9.66 -11.70
CA GLU A 98 19.85 -8.99 -12.53
C GLU A 98 19.39 -7.66 -11.91
N VAL A 99 19.19 -6.65 -12.75
CA VAL A 99 18.58 -5.39 -12.36
C VAL A 99 17.07 -5.57 -12.42
N ILE A 100 16.42 -5.30 -11.30
CA ILE A 100 14.99 -5.52 -11.13
C ILE A 100 14.30 -4.25 -10.68
N ARG A 101 13.01 -4.13 -11.00
CA ARG A 101 12.14 -3.08 -10.50
C ARG A 101 11.35 -3.58 -9.31
N VAL A 102 11.52 -2.91 -8.19
CA VAL A 102 10.84 -3.25 -6.93
C VAL A 102 10.21 -2.03 -6.31
N THR A 103 9.12 -2.26 -5.61
CA THR A 103 8.44 -1.24 -4.81
C THR A 103 8.97 -1.29 -3.39
N VAL A 104 9.48 -0.19 -2.88
CA VAL A 104 10.08 -0.08 -1.55
C VAL A 104 9.33 0.98 -0.74
N PRO A 105 9.03 0.74 0.55
CA PRO A 105 8.36 1.72 1.39
C PRO A 105 9.28 2.90 1.68
N ILE A 106 8.65 4.05 1.94
CA ILE A 106 9.31 5.29 2.36
C ILE A 106 9.20 5.37 3.88
N GLU A 107 10.27 5.75 4.53
CA GLU A 107 10.27 6.11 5.94
C GLU A 107 10.61 7.60 6.11
N LEU A 108 9.68 8.36 6.67
CA LEU A 108 9.89 9.78 6.96
C LEU A 108 10.74 9.94 8.22
N LYS A 109 11.83 10.68 8.14
CA LYS A 109 12.72 10.92 9.26
C LYS A 109 12.78 12.39 9.66
N GLY A 110 12.46 12.63 10.93
CA GLY A 110 12.52 13.97 11.53
C GLY A 110 11.15 14.62 11.66
N THR A 111 11.13 15.82 12.21
CA THR A 111 9.94 16.66 12.34
C THR A 111 10.08 17.82 11.36
N ALA A 112 9.06 18.06 10.54
CA ALA A 112 9.04 19.16 9.58
C ALA A 112 9.04 20.52 10.32
N GLN A 113 9.75 21.50 9.80
CA GLN A 113 9.71 22.89 10.34
C GLN A 113 8.29 23.44 10.33
N GLY A 114 7.53 23.15 9.26
CA GLY A 114 6.15 23.59 9.15
C GLY A 114 5.21 23.04 10.25
N THR A 115 5.56 21.90 10.88
CA THR A 115 4.77 21.38 12.01
C THR A 115 4.87 22.29 13.24
N HIS A 116 5.98 22.97 13.45
CA HIS A 116 6.14 23.96 14.54
C HIS A 116 5.31 25.24 14.31
N GLU A 117 4.95 25.51 13.05
CA GLU A 117 4.11 26.63 12.63
C GLU A 117 2.62 26.25 12.53
N GLY A 118 2.24 25.06 13.02
CA GLY A 118 0.86 24.56 12.99
C GLY A 118 0.49 23.85 11.69
N GLY A 119 1.45 23.50 10.83
CA GLY A 119 1.24 22.69 9.65
C GLY A 119 1.10 21.21 9.97
N ILE A 120 0.35 20.50 9.15
CA ILE A 120 0.27 19.02 9.16
C ILE A 120 1.03 18.48 7.95
N VAL A 121 1.82 17.45 8.21
CA VAL A 121 2.53 16.69 7.18
C VAL A 121 1.60 15.59 6.69
N GLU A 122 1.27 15.61 5.41
CA GLU A 122 0.46 14.60 4.74
C GLU A 122 1.33 13.79 3.77
N GLU A 123 1.28 12.48 3.92
CA GLU A 123 1.98 11.52 3.07
C GLU A 123 1.02 11.06 1.97
N HIS A 124 1.34 11.39 0.71
CA HIS A 124 0.52 11.02 -0.46
C HIS A 124 0.95 9.70 -1.06
N THR A 125 2.23 9.39 -1.00
CA THR A 125 2.80 8.17 -1.54
C THR A 125 3.73 7.56 -0.50
N ASP A 126 3.39 6.34 -0.07
CA ASP A 126 4.11 5.57 0.95
C ASP A 126 5.14 4.59 0.36
N HIS A 127 5.13 4.42 -0.97
CA HIS A 127 6.00 3.49 -1.69
C HIS A 127 6.60 4.13 -2.93
N LEU A 128 7.85 3.77 -3.25
CA LEU A 128 8.52 4.16 -4.50
C LEU A 128 8.95 2.94 -5.31
N GLU A 129 8.81 3.04 -6.63
CA GLU A 129 9.43 2.07 -7.54
C GLU A 129 10.87 2.47 -7.81
N ILE A 130 11.77 1.52 -7.57
CA ILE A 130 13.20 1.68 -7.80
C ILE A 130 13.75 0.54 -8.66
N GLU A 131 14.81 0.82 -9.39
CA GLU A 131 15.62 -0.15 -10.11
C GLU A 131 16.93 -0.38 -9.34
N CYS A 132 17.16 -1.62 -8.92
CA CYS A 132 18.38 -2.00 -8.23
C CYS A 132 18.74 -3.46 -8.51
N ARG A 133 19.93 -3.88 -8.11
CA ARG A 133 20.29 -5.31 -8.13
C ARG A 133 19.57 -6.05 -7.00
N ALA A 134 19.22 -7.32 -7.25
CA ALA A 134 18.51 -8.15 -6.27
C ALA A 134 19.20 -8.25 -4.90
N THR A 135 20.52 -8.05 -4.84
CA THR A 135 21.31 -8.06 -3.58
C THR A 135 21.37 -6.71 -2.87
N GLU A 136 21.04 -5.62 -3.55
CA GLU A 136 21.22 -4.24 -3.07
C GLU A 136 19.87 -3.56 -2.79
N ILE A 137 18.82 -4.34 -2.62
CA ILE A 137 17.49 -3.82 -2.31
C ILE A 137 17.50 -3.23 -0.90
N PRO A 138 17.19 -1.93 -0.71
CA PRO A 138 17.05 -1.35 0.61
C PRO A 138 15.77 -1.83 1.27
N GLU A 139 15.76 -1.93 2.59
CA GLU A 139 14.57 -2.27 3.39
C GLU A 139 13.52 -1.15 3.32
N ALA A 140 13.97 0.09 3.41
CA ALA A 140 13.17 1.31 3.28
C ALA A 140 14.00 2.45 2.69
N ILE A 141 13.34 3.43 2.09
CA ILE A 141 13.97 4.67 1.63
C ILE A 141 13.72 5.73 2.68
N VAL A 142 14.79 6.17 3.35
CA VAL A 142 14.70 7.19 4.41
C VAL A 142 14.67 8.57 3.78
N VAL A 143 13.58 9.30 4.02
CA VAL A 143 13.36 10.65 3.51
C VAL A 143 13.36 11.65 4.66
N SER A 144 14.24 12.65 4.62
CA SER A 144 14.29 13.70 5.63
C SER A 144 13.24 14.76 5.36
N VAL A 145 12.30 14.95 6.28
CA VAL A 145 11.28 16.01 6.20
C VAL A 145 11.64 17.26 7.01
N LYS A 146 12.86 17.33 7.57
CA LYS A 146 13.26 18.41 8.51
C LYS A 146 13.15 19.80 7.92
N GLU A 147 13.47 19.96 6.63
CA GLU A 147 13.50 21.25 5.93
C GLU A 147 12.14 21.63 5.32
N LEU A 148 11.12 20.77 5.49
CA LEU A 148 9.81 21.01 4.91
C LEU A 148 9.07 22.11 5.68
N GLN A 149 8.80 23.23 5.01
CA GLN A 149 8.05 24.38 5.54
C GLN A 149 6.56 24.24 5.22
N VAL A 150 5.73 25.10 5.81
CA VAL A 150 4.30 25.20 5.49
C VAL A 150 4.12 25.59 4.03
N GLY A 151 3.30 24.83 3.30
CA GLY A 151 3.12 24.97 1.84
C GLY A 151 4.22 24.27 1.02
N GLY A 152 5.20 23.65 1.69
CA GLY A 152 6.26 22.89 1.02
C GLY A 152 5.77 21.55 0.49
N VAL A 153 6.38 21.11 -0.59
CA VAL A 153 6.11 19.87 -1.30
C VAL A 153 7.43 19.14 -1.53
N LEU A 154 7.43 17.82 -1.32
CA LEU A 154 8.56 16.96 -1.59
C LEU A 154 8.21 15.98 -2.71
N HIS A 155 9.02 15.96 -3.76
CA HIS A 155 8.87 15.06 -4.89
C HIS A 155 9.86 13.89 -4.84
N ALA A 156 9.57 12.83 -5.60
CA ALA A 156 10.44 11.66 -5.69
C ALA A 156 11.84 11.98 -6.24
N GLY A 157 11.96 13.04 -7.06
CA GLY A 157 13.24 13.50 -7.60
C GLY A 157 14.16 14.18 -6.59
N ASP A 158 13.61 14.66 -5.47
CA ASP A 158 14.35 15.44 -4.45
C ASP A 158 15.04 14.53 -3.40
N ILE A 159 14.82 13.23 -3.49
CA ILE A 159 15.31 12.26 -2.49
C ILE A 159 16.71 11.80 -2.82
N ALA A 160 17.57 11.77 -1.81
CA ALA A 160 18.86 11.10 -1.89
C ALA A 160 18.67 9.58 -1.86
N LEU A 161 18.89 8.94 -3.00
CA LEU A 161 18.88 7.47 -3.10
C LEU A 161 20.22 6.87 -2.68
N PRO A 162 20.23 5.68 -2.07
CA PRO A 162 21.47 4.97 -1.77
C PRO A 162 22.22 4.54 -3.03
N ASP A 163 23.53 4.25 -2.88
CA ASP A 163 24.38 3.82 -3.98
C ASP A 163 23.83 2.55 -4.65
N GLY A 164 23.83 2.55 -5.98
CA GLY A 164 23.36 1.41 -6.78
C GLY A 164 21.87 1.36 -7.05
N VAL A 165 21.08 2.31 -6.51
CA VAL A 165 19.62 2.40 -6.69
C VAL A 165 19.30 3.53 -7.67
N LYS A 166 18.42 3.25 -8.64
CA LYS A 166 17.87 4.26 -9.56
C LYS A 166 16.37 4.41 -9.34
N LEU A 167 15.88 5.63 -9.45
CA LEU A 167 14.45 5.90 -9.41
C LEU A 167 13.79 5.36 -10.69
N ALA A 168 12.75 4.54 -10.54
CA ALA A 168 11.93 4.05 -11.64
C ALA A 168 10.60 4.80 -11.73
N SER A 169 10.11 5.35 -10.61
CA SER A 169 8.94 6.23 -10.58
C SER A 169 9.22 7.56 -11.27
N PRO A 170 8.20 8.26 -11.81
CA PRO A 170 8.37 9.62 -12.33
C PRO A 170 8.94 10.55 -11.24
N PRO A 171 9.93 11.41 -11.57
CA PRO A 171 10.55 12.30 -10.59
C PRO A 171 9.57 13.34 -10.02
N GLU A 172 8.47 13.62 -10.73
CA GLU A 172 7.41 14.55 -10.32
C GLU A 172 6.39 13.91 -9.36
N THR A 173 6.55 12.62 -9.01
CA THR A 173 5.63 11.94 -8.08
C THR A 173 5.66 12.65 -6.72
N LEU A 174 4.47 13.06 -6.27
CA LEU A 174 4.27 13.74 -5.00
C LEU A 174 4.40 12.74 -3.85
N LEU A 175 5.27 13.01 -2.91
CA LEU A 175 5.49 12.13 -1.76
C LEU A 175 4.86 12.68 -0.50
N VAL A 176 5.25 13.91 -0.14
CA VAL A 176 4.84 14.53 1.12
C VAL A 176 4.51 15.99 0.89
N THR A 177 3.45 16.46 1.52
CA THR A 177 3.10 17.88 1.58
C THR A 177 2.97 18.33 3.03
N CYS A 178 3.27 19.61 3.28
CA CYS A 178 2.99 20.23 4.56
C CYS A 178 2.02 21.39 4.36
N HIS A 179 0.82 21.30 4.90
CA HIS A 179 -0.19 22.33 4.77
C HIS A 179 -0.77 22.73 6.12
N LEU A 180 -1.28 23.97 6.21
CA LEU A 180 -2.04 24.41 7.37
C LEU A 180 -3.44 23.80 7.33
N VAL A 181 -3.84 23.16 8.39
CA VAL A 181 -5.26 22.82 8.56
C VAL A 181 -5.99 24.11 8.91
N ALA A 182 -6.81 24.61 7.99
CA ALA A 182 -7.79 25.60 8.34
C ALA A 182 -8.65 24.99 9.46
N ALA A 183 -8.57 25.53 10.68
CA ALA A 183 -9.41 25.12 11.77
C ALA A 183 -10.86 25.08 11.26
N ALA A 184 -11.47 23.92 11.28
CA ALA A 184 -12.89 23.78 10.99
C ALA A 184 -13.59 24.79 11.89
N LYS A 185 -14.18 25.84 11.29
CA LYS A 185 -15.01 26.79 12.02
C LYS A 185 -16.04 25.96 12.76
N THR A 186 -15.96 25.98 14.06
CA THR A 186 -16.90 25.34 14.97
C THR A 186 -18.30 25.75 14.55
N THR A 187 -19.19 24.82 14.42
CA THR A 187 -20.58 24.95 13.98
C THR A 187 -21.41 26.00 14.79
N GLU A 188 -20.81 26.65 15.78
CA GLU A 188 -21.42 27.69 16.64
C GLU A 188 -21.43 29.09 16.03
N GLU A 189 -20.62 29.38 14.97
CA GLU A 189 -20.64 30.70 14.35
C GLU A 189 -21.56 30.84 13.12
N VAL A 190 -22.24 29.76 12.70
CA VAL A 190 -23.16 29.77 11.56
C VAL A 190 -24.62 30.08 11.98
N GLU A 191 -24.90 30.11 13.28
CA GLU A 191 -26.26 30.38 13.81
C GLU A 191 -26.60 31.87 14.00
N GLU A 192 -25.63 32.78 13.87
CA GLU A 192 -25.84 34.24 14.05
C GLU A 192 -26.11 35.07 12.80
N GLU A 193 -26.03 34.48 11.59
CA GLU A 193 -26.31 35.22 10.33
C GLU A 193 -27.52 34.68 9.54
N MET A 194 -28.60 34.31 10.18
CA MET A 194 -29.89 34.18 9.51
C MET A 194 -30.79 35.38 9.89
N PRO A 195 -31.05 36.33 8.98
CA PRO A 195 -32.07 37.34 9.20
C PRO A 195 -33.46 36.69 9.22
N ALA A 196 -34.17 37.02 10.28
CA ALA A 196 -35.53 36.63 10.56
C ALA A 196 -36.53 37.00 9.46
N THR A 197 -37.36 36.03 9.13
CA THR A 197 -38.79 36.04 8.76
C THR A 197 -39.31 37.07 7.72
N PRO A 198 -40.48 36.92 7.09
CA PRO A 198 -41.75 36.58 7.72
C PRO A 198 -42.69 35.61 6.94
N GLU A 199 -43.59 35.01 7.75
CA GLU A 199 -45.07 34.86 7.66
C GLU A 199 -45.71 34.38 6.35
N VAL A 200 -46.28 33.21 6.41
CA VAL A 200 -47.69 32.81 6.69
C VAL A 200 -48.70 33.18 5.59
N ILE A 201 -49.46 32.21 5.19
CA ILE A 201 -50.89 32.07 4.84
C ILE A 201 -50.92 30.97 3.77
N GLY A 202 -51.39 29.81 4.01
CA GLY A 202 -52.74 29.42 4.34
C GLY A 202 -53.38 28.72 3.15
N GLU A 203 -54.01 27.64 3.49
CA GLU A 203 -55.20 27.00 2.88
C GLU A 203 -54.96 25.70 2.10
N GLU A 204 -55.17 24.60 2.79
CA GLU A 204 -56.31 23.68 2.68
C GLU A 204 -56.71 23.21 1.29
N LYS A 205 -56.51 21.91 1.03
CA LYS A 205 -57.53 20.93 0.67
C LYS A 205 -56.94 19.58 0.30
N GLU A 206 -57.22 18.59 1.10
CA GLU A 206 -57.49 17.19 0.69
C GLU A 206 -58.84 17.17 -0.12
N PRO A 207 -59.32 16.05 -0.65
CA PRO A 207 -58.80 14.68 -0.77
C PRO A 207 -59.10 14.00 -2.14
N GLU A 208 -59.08 12.64 -2.09
CA GLU A 208 -59.69 11.61 -2.98
C GLU A 208 -58.72 11.02 -4.03
N GLU A 209 -58.33 9.77 -3.80
CA GLU A 209 -58.98 8.46 -4.09
C GLU A 209 -58.93 8.08 -5.57
N GLU A 210 -58.43 6.98 -5.82
CA GLU A 210 -58.90 5.73 -6.45
C GLU A 210 -57.84 5.07 -7.34
N THR A 211 -57.38 3.93 -6.89
CA THR A 211 -57.65 2.57 -7.40
C THR A 211 -57.41 2.23 -8.86
N THR A 212 -56.90 1.01 -8.95
CA THR A 212 -57.02 -0.05 -9.97
C THR A 212 -55.85 -0.19 -10.92
N GLU A 213 -55.14 -1.27 -10.75
CA GLU A 213 -55.26 -2.62 -11.34
C GLU A 213 -54.59 -2.83 -12.71
N GLU A 214 -53.85 -3.94 -12.71
CA GLU A 214 -53.64 -4.94 -13.78
C GLU A 214 -52.83 -4.56 -15.04
N LYS A 215 -51.68 -5.13 -15.16
CA LYS A 215 -51.41 -6.39 -15.91
C LYS A 215 -49.95 -6.80 -15.76
#